data_003b3d5bd9e046201be2ddcf9bc94d95
#
_entry.id   003b3d5bd9e046201be2ddcf9bc94d95
#
_cell.length_a   1.000
_cell.length_b   1.000
_cell.length_c   1.000
_cell.angle_alpha   90.00
_cell.angle_beta   90.00
_cell.angle_gamma   90.00
#
_symmetry.space_group_name_H-M   'P 1'
#
loop_
_entity.id
_entity.type
_entity.pdbx_description
1 polymer ?
#
loop_
_entity_poly.entity_id
_entity_poly.type
_entity_poly.pdbx_seq_one_letter_code
_entity_poly.pdbx_strand_id
1 'polypeptide(L)'
;MFEKLLSKIGLCLDNHSLPYMIIGGQAVLLYGEPRLTRDIAITLGVDTNCLDRLLSAVQELSLKPLPEDIQTFVKETMVLPALDEHTGIRVDFIFSYTPFETNAIKRAKTVMILGQKVAFSSPEDLIIHKIFAGRPRDLEDVRIILMKNPDIDKSYIRKWLREFDESSTTKEFLKNLEEILKAAI
;
A
#
# COMPACT_ATOMS: atom_id res chain seq x y z
N MET A 1 -13.79 13.40 -3.74
CA MET A 1 -12.95 13.76 -2.57
C MET A 1 -11.61 13.00 -2.62
N PHE A 2 -11.61 11.66 -2.51
CA PHE A 2 -10.39 10.83 -2.60
C PHE A 2 -9.60 11.05 -3.91
N GLU A 3 -10.25 11.07 -5.06
CA GLU A 3 -9.60 11.25 -6.36
C GLU A 3 -8.77 12.55 -6.44
N LYS A 4 -9.31 13.66 -5.92
CA LYS A 4 -8.58 14.94 -5.87
C LYS A 4 -7.32 14.85 -5.01
N LEU A 5 -7.42 14.20 -3.86
CA LEU A 5 -6.29 14.03 -2.95
C LEU A 5 -5.26 13.06 -3.54
N LEU A 6 -5.69 11.92 -4.10
CA LEU A 6 -4.81 10.96 -4.77
C LEU A 6 -4.04 11.58 -5.94
N SER A 7 -4.74 12.38 -6.77
CA SER A 7 -4.11 13.10 -7.88
C SER A 7 -3.04 14.09 -7.40
N LYS A 8 -3.31 14.86 -6.34
CA LYS A 8 -2.33 15.79 -5.74
C LYS A 8 -1.14 15.03 -5.14
N ILE A 9 -1.41 13.96 -4.39
CA ILE A 9 -0.37 13.13 -3.78
C ILE A 9 0.55 12.56 -4.85
N GLY A 10 -0.02 11.98 -5.92
CA GLY A 10 0.78 11.41 -7.00
C GLY A 10 1.72 12.43 -7.61
N LEU A 11 1.21 13.59 -8.00
CA LEU A 11 2.02 14.68 -8.57
C LEU A 11 3.11 15.15 -7.61
N CYS A 12 2.77 15.36 -6.34
CA CYS A 12 3.69 15.86 -5.33
C CYS A 12 4.82 14.85 -5.06
N LEU A 13 4.51 13.57 -4.87
CA LEU A 13 5.52 12.54 -4.64
C LEU A 13 6.47 12.36 -5.84
N ASP A 14 5.94 12.45 -7.07
CA ASP A 14 6.75 12.44 -8.28
C ASP A 14 7.72 13.65 -8.33
N ASN A 15 7.22 14.86 -8.03
CA ASN A 15 8.03 16.09 -7.99
C ASN A 15 9.14 16.01 -6.94
N HIS A 16 8.88 15.37 -5.81
CA HIS A 16 9.87 15.14 -4.75
C HIS A 16 10.76 13.91 -5.00
N SER A 17 10.63 13.23 -6.15
CA SER A 17 11.38 12.01 -6.49
C SER A 17 11.28 10.94 -5.40
N LEU A 18 10.09 10.78 -4.83
CA LEU A 18 9.75 9.75 -3.87
C LEU A 18 9.03 8.61 -4.60
N PRO A 19 9.68 7.46 -4.86
CA PRO A 19 9.02 6.31 -5.46
C PRO A 19 7.95 5.80 -4.50
N TYR A 20 6.76 5.47 -5.03
CA TYR A 20 5.62 5.09 -4.22
C TYR A 20 4.66 4.16 -4.95
N MET A 21 3.79 3.53 -4.18
CA MET A 21 2.56 2.92 -4.69
C MET A 21 1.44 3.05 -3.65
N ILE A 22 0.23 3.30 -4.15
CA ILE A 22 -0.99 3.25 -3.33
C ILE A 22 -1.33 1.79 -3.05
N ILE A 23 -1.60 1.48 -1.79
CA ILE A 23 -1.98 0.15 -1.33
C ILE A 23 -3.32 0.18 -0.57
N GLY A 24 -3.63 -0.86 0.17
CA GLY A 24 -4.77 -0.88 1.09
C GLY A 24 -6.14 -0.75 0.44
N GLY A 25 -7.04 -0.04 1.09
CA GLY A 25 -8.44 0.09 0.67
C GLY A 25 -8.63 0.73 -0.70
N GLN A 26 -7.82 1.74 -1.03
CA GLN A 26 -7.90 2.43 -2.32
C GLN A 26 -7.49 1.50 -3.49
N ALA A 27 -6.48 0.66 -3.29
CA ALA A 27 -6.07 -0.32 -4.30
C ALA A 27 -7.10 -1.46 -4.45
N VAL A 28 -7.81 -1.84 -3.38
CA VAL A 28 -8.91 -2.82 -3.46
C VAL A 28 -10.02 -2.36 -4.39
N LEU A 29 -10.31 -1.06 -4.45
CA LEU A 29 -11.33 -0.52 -5.34
C LEU A 29 -11.04 -0.76 -6.84
N LEU A 30 -9.79 -0.98 -7.20
CA LEU A 30 -9.39 -1.28 -8.58
C LEU A 30 -9.59 -2.76 -8.95
N TYR A 31 -9.38 -3.67 -8.00
CA TYR A 31 -9.28 -5.10 -8.29
C TYR A 31 -10.34 -5.95 -7.61
N GLY A 32 -10.97 -5.44 -6.57
CA GLY A 32 -11.94 -6.15 -5.74
C GLY A 32 -13.35 -5.61 -5.87
N GLU A 33 -14.02 -5.46 -4.74
CA GLU A 33 -15.35 -4.86 -4.66
C GLU A 33 -15.31 -3.48 -4.01
N PRO A 34 -16.15 -2.56 -4.47
CA PRO A 34 -16.33 -1.27 -3.83
C PRO A 34 -16.70 -1.46 -2.35
N ARG A 35 -15.92 -0.84 -1.49
CA ARG A 35 -16.17 -0.82 -0.05
C ARG A 35 -15.78 0.52 0.56
N LEU A 36 -16.37 0.84 1.69
CA LEU A 36 -16.01 2.05 2.41
C LEU A 36 -14.55 1.96 2.88
N THR A 37 -13.75 2.92 2.45
CA THR A 37 -12.39 3.17 2.96
C THR A 37 -12.33 4.61 3.45
N ARG A 38 -11.59 4.85 4.54
CA ARG A 38 -11.50 6.17 5.20
C ARG A 38 -10.10 6.75 5.16
N ASP A 39 -9.16 6.00 4.62
CA ASP A 39 -7.73 6.30 4.60
C ASP A 39 -7.12 6.06 3.21
N ILE A 40 -5.95 6.65 3.02
CA ILE A 40 -5.06 6.37 1.90
C ILE A 40 -3.78 5.80 2.50
N ALA A 41 -3.44 4.57 2.14
CA ALA A 41 -2.18 3.95 2.53
C ALA A 41 -1.22 3.95 1.34
N ILE A 42 0.02 4.40 1.58
CA ILE A 42 1.05 4.59 0.56
C ILE A 42 2.33 3.94 1.03
N THR A 43 2.83 2.98 0.28
CA THR A 43 4.18 2.46 0.49
C THR A 43 5.18 3.29 -0.30
N LEU A 44 6.20 3.79 0.38
CA LEU A 44 7.33 4.51 -0.22
C LEU A 44 8.49 3.55 -0.45
N GLY A 45 9.15 3.65 -1.60
CA GLY A 45 10.34 2.84 -1.91
C GLY A 45 11.63 3.42 -1.35
N VAL A 46 11.58 3.99 -0.15
CA VAL A 46 12.69 4.64 0.53
C VAL A 46 12.66 4.32 2.02
N ASP A 47 13.82 4.46 2.67
CA ASP A 47 13.95 4.33 4.12
C ASP A 47 13.67 5.66 4.85
N THR A 48 13.74 5.63 6.18
CA THR A 48 13.47 6.79 7.04
C THR A 48 14.50 7.93 6.90
N ASN A 49 15.63 7.73 6.25
CA ASN A 49 16.58 8.81 5.93
C ASN A 49 15.97 9.85 4.96
N CYS A 50 14.90 9.46 4.25
CA CYS A 50 14.14 10.35 3.39
C CYS A 50 13.01 11.12 4.10
N LEU A 51 12.94 11.08 5.43
CA LEU A 51 11.87 11.72 6.20
C LEU A 51 11.74 13.22 5.92
N ASP A 52 12.85 13.96 5.87
CA ASP A 52 12.81 15.42 5.62
C ASP A 52 12.25 15.74 4.23
N ARG A 53 12.56 14.91 3.24
CA ARG A 53 11.99 15.02 1.89
C ARG A 53 10.49 14.76 1.90
N LEU A 54 10.05 13.74 2.63
CA LEU A 54 8.63 13.45 2.80
C LEU A 54 7.91 14.58 3.54
N LEU A 55 8.50 15.15 4.58
CA LEU A 55 7.91 16.28 5.31
C LEU A 55 7.72 17.51 4.41
N SER A 56 8.66 17.79 3.50
CA SER A 56 8.50 18.84 2.49
C SER A 56 7.31 18.56 1.57
N ALA A 57 7.12 17.33 1.11
CA ALA A 57 5.96 16.93 0.32
C ALA A 57 4.64 17.03 1.10
N VAL A 58 4.64 16.59 2.36
CA VAL A 58 3.48 16.67 3.26
C VAL A 58 3.05 18.12 3.50
N GLN A 59 4.02 19.02 3.66
CA GLN A 59 3.77 20.46 3.78
C GLN A 59 3.19 21.05 2.49
N GLU A 60 3.74 20.72 1.33
CA GLU A 60 3.22 21.16 0.01
C GLU A 60 1.77 20.69 -0.19
N LEU A 61 1.45 19.48 0.24
CA LEU A 61 0.10 18.91 0.20
C LEU A 61 -0.85 19.53 1.22
N SER A 62 -0.36 20.40 2.12
CA SER A 62 -1.12 20.94 3.25
C SER A 62 -1.72 19.85 4.16
N LEU A 63 -1.01 18.73 4.29
CA LEU A 63 -1.37 17.68 5.23
C LEU A 63 -0.72 17.95 6.58
N LYS A 64 -1.44 17.65 7.64
CA LYS A 64 -0.96 17.79 9.02
C LYS A 64 -0.41 16.46 9.53
N PRO A 65 0.89 16.35 9.82
CA PRO A 65 1.42 15.19 10.54
C PRO A 65 0.69 15.00 11.87
N LEU A 66 0.37 13.74 12.20
CA LEU A 66 -0.39 13.44 13.42
C LEU A 66 0.49 13.25 14.68
N PRO A 67 1.71 12.70 14.61
CA PRO A 67 2.57 12.54 15.78
C PRO A 67 3.11 13.90 16.26
N GLU A 68 3.19 14.09 17.60
CA GLU A 68 3.86 15.24 18.21
C GLU A 68 5.37 15.16 18.02
N ASP A 69 5.98 14.01 18.32
CA ASP A 69 7.38 13.71 18.03
C ASP A 69 7.47 12.83 16.77
N ILE A 70 7.56 13.49 15.62
CA ILE A 70 7.58 12.85 14.31
C ILE A 70 8.80 11.94 14.16
N GLN A 71 9.98 12.39 14.58
CA GLN A 71 11.24 11.67 14.40
C GLN A 71 11.22 10.34 15.13
N THR A 72 10.88 10.38 16.42
CA THR A 72 10.79 9.16 17.25
C THR A 72 9.70 8.24 16.73
N PHE A 73 8.51 8.76 16.43
CA PHE A 73 7.40 7.96 15.96
C PHE A 73 7.72 7.22 14.65
N VAL A 74 8.28 7.92 13.66
CA VAL A 74 8.64 7.34 12.36
C VAL A 74 9.75 6.31 12.52
N LYS A 75 10.74 6.57 13.36
CA LYS A 75 11.84 5.62 13.63
C LYS A 75 11.34 4.32 14.24
N GLU A 76 10.34 4.38 15.11
CA GLU A 76 9.78 3.21 15.79
C GLU A 76 8.76 2.45 14.95
N THR A 77 7.95 3.15 14.16
CA THR A 77 6.82 2.56 13.45
C THR A 77 7.01 2.40 11.96
N MET A 78 8.01 3.07 11.37
CA MET A 78 8.22 3.17 9.92
C MET A 78 7.04 3.81 9.17
N VAL A 79 6.18 4.57 9.86
CA VAL A 79 4.99 5.21 9.29
C VAL A 79 4.93 6.68 9.67
N LEU A 80 4.63 7.55 8.70
CA LEU A 80 4.22 8.92 8.94
C LEU A 80 2.71 9.05 8.66
N PRO A 81 1.85 9.04 9.68
CA PRO A 81 0.44 9.33 9.50
C PRO A 81 0.23 10.85 9.42
N ALA A 82 -0.59 11.27 8.47
CA ALA A 82 -0.97 12.66 8.27
C ALA A 82 -2.48 12.78 8.03
N LEU A 83 -3.03 13.96 8.20
CA LEU A 83 -4.45 14.25 8.04
C LEU A 83 -4.65 15.41 7.06
N ASP A 84 -5.52 15.22 6.10
CA ASP A 84 -6.14 16.33 5.38
C ASP A 84 -7.28 16.91 6.24
N GLU A 85 -7.00 18.01 6.96
CA GLU A 85 -7.99 18.63 7.87
C GLU A 85 -9.22 19.16 7.12
N HIS A 86 -9.10 19.43 5.81
CA HIS A 86 -10.24 19.89 5.01
C HIS A 86 -11.24 18.78 4.70
N THR A 87 -10.76 17.57 4.45
CA THR A 87 -11.60 16.43 4.06
C THR A 87 -11.79 15.41 5.17
N GLY A 88 -10.95 15.45 6.22
CA GLY A 88 -10.89 14.45 7.27
C GLY A 88 -10.26 13.12 6.81
N ILE A 89 -9.62 13.09 5.63
CA ILE A 89 -8.97 11.88 5.13
C ILE A 89 -7.60 11.72 5.78
N ARG A 90 -7.37 10.57 6.40
CA ARG A 90 -6.05 10.16 6.87
C ARG A 90 -5.22 9.59 5.73
N VAL A 91 -3.94 9.95 5.71
CA VAL A 91 -2.93 9.45 4.78
C VAL A 91 -1.79 8.85 5.57
N ASP A 92 -1.52 7.55 5.38
CA ASP A 92 -0.42 6.85 6.02
C ASP A 92 0.71 6.63 4.99
N PHE A 93 1.85 7.29 5.20
CA PHE A 93 3.06 7.09 4.41
C PHE A 93 3.94 6.04 5.11
N ILE A 94 4.14 4.89 4.47
CA ILE A 94 4.85 3.74 5.02
C ILE A 94 6.25 3.68 4.39
N PHE A 95 7.28 3.83 5.19
CA PHE A 95 8.65 3.64 4.76
C PHE A 95 8.93 2.14 4.67
N SER A 96 9.32 1.69 3.50
CA SER A 96 9.66 0.30 3.27
C SER A 96 10.66 0.18 2.14
N TYR A 97 11.82 -0.37 2.45
CA TYR A 97 12.93 -0.53 1.52
C TYR A 97 13.46 -1.96 1.57
N THR A 98 12.54 -2.93 1.39
CA THR A 98 12.92 -4.33 1.27
C THR A 98 13.01 -4.74 -0.22
N PRO A 99 13.62 -5.88 -0.54
CA PRO A 99 13.62 -6.42 -1.90
C PRO A 99 12.21 -6.59 -2.47
N PHE A 100 11.23 -6.95 -1.63
CA PHE A 100 9.83 -7.08 -2.04
C PHE A 100 9.24 -5.74 -2.48
N GLU A 101 9.28 -4.71 -1.61
CA GLU A 101 8.70 -3.40 -1.94
C GLU A 101 9.42 -2.74 -3.11
N THR A 102 10.74 -2.88 -3.20
CA THR A 102 11.50 -2.38 -4.35
C THR A 102 11.01 -2.99 -5.66
N ASN A 103 10.72 -4.29 -5.66
CA ASN A 103 10.18 -4.99 -6.82
C ASN A 103 8.71 -4.62 -7.06
N ALA A 104 7.88 -4.55 -6.02
CA ALA A 104 6.47 -4.20 -6.11
C ALA A 104 6.25 -2.79 -6.67
N ILE A 105 7.05 -1.80 -6.27
CA ILE A 105 6.98 -0.44 -6.80
C ILE A 105 7.35 -0.41 -8.29
N LYS A 106 8.33 -1.19 -8.75
CA LYS A 106 8.65 -1.32 -10.19
C LYS A 106 7.51 -1.94 -11.00
N ARG A 107 6.67 -2.76 -10.37
CA ARG A 107 5.51 -3.41 -10.96
C ARG A 107 4.22 -2.60 -10.82
N ALA A 108 4.27 -1.48 -10.11
CA ALA A 108 3.10 -0.64 -9.86
C ALA A 108 2.35 -0.30 -11.15
N LYS A 109 1.03 -0.30 -11.08
CA LYS A 109 0.16 0.03 -12.20
C LYS A 109 -0.16 1.51 -12.18
N THR A 110 0.04 2.16 -13.31
CA THR A 110 -0.33 3.57 -13.46
C THR A 110 -1.82 3.68 -13.74
N VAL A 111 -2.52 4.45 -12.92
CA VAL A 111 -3.93 4.80 -13.09
C VAL A 111 -4.04 6.30 -13.33
N MET A 112 -4.83 6.70 -14.33
CA MET A 112 -5.10 8.12 -14.59
C MET A 112 -6.22 8.60 -13.66
N ILE A 113 -5.92 9.52 -12.76
CA ILE A 113 -6.89 10.15 -11.86
C ILE A 113 -6.89 11.66 -12.10
N LEU A 114 -7.99 12.19 -12.59
CA LEU A 114 -8.16 13.62 -12.93
C LEU A 114 -7.01 14.17 -13.82
N GLY A 115 -6.57 13.36 -14.79
CA GLY A 115 -5.49 13.73 -15.70
C GLY A 115 -4.06 13.54 -15.16
N GLN A 116 -3.90 13.10 -13.91
CA GLN A 116 -2.61 12.82 -13.27
C GLN A 116 -2.35 11.31 -13.19
N LYS A 117 -1.10 10.92 -13.45
CA LYS A 117 -0.64 9.55 -13.23
C LYS A 117 -0.51 9.28 -11.73
N VAL A 118 -1.10 8.19 -11.25
CA VAL A 118 -0.98 7.73 -9.86
C VAL A 118 -0.60 6.27 -9.87
N ALA A 119 0.44 5.91 -9.13
CA ALA A 119 0.94 4.56 -9.04
C ALA A 119 0.17 3.75 -7.98
N PHE A 120 -0.38 2.61 -8.38
CA PHE A 120 -1.06 1.65 -7.50
C PHE A 120 -0.33 0.32 -7.50
N SER A 121 -0.35 -0.39 -6.38
CA SER A 121 0.16 -1.76 -6.33
C SER A 121 -0.49 -2.62 -7.41
N SER A 122 0.25 -3.58 -7.95
CA SER A 122 -0.35 -4.63 -8.79
C SER A 122 -1.33 -5.48 -7.97
N PRO A 123 -2.26 -6.20 -8.59
CA PRO A 123 -3.16 -7.08 -7.85
C PRO A 123 -2.42 -8.17 -7.08
N GLU A 124 -1.31 -8.70 -7.64
CA GLU A 124 -0.46 -9.68 -6.96
C GLU A 124 0.19 -9.10 -5.70
N ASP A 125 0.80 -7.91 -5.83
CA ASP A 125 1.48 -7.25 -4.72
C ASP A 125 0.48 -6.82 -3.64
N LEU A 126 -0.73 -6.39 -4.02
CA LEU A 126 -1.81 -6.10 -3.08
C LEU A 126 -2.23 -7.34 -2.29
N ILE A 127 -2.36 -8.49 -2.96
CA ILE A 127 -2.67 -9.77 -2.29
C ILE A 127 -1.58 -10.13 -1.28
N ILE A 128 -0.30 -9.99 -1.65
CA ILE A 128 0.82 -10.28 -0.75
C ILE A 128 0.77 -9.38 0.48
N HIS A 129 0.58 -8.07 0.32
CA HIS A 129 0.41 -7.13 1.45
C HIS A 129 -0.75 -7.52 2.37
N LYS A 130 -1.88 -7.94 1.80
CA LYS A 130 -3.08 -8.32 2.55
C LYS A 130 -2.91 -9.62 3.32
N ILE A 131 -2.28 -10.62 2.72
CA ILE A 131 -1.95 -11.88 3.41
C ILE A 131 -0.96 -11.61 4.54
N PHE A 132 0.04 -10.75 4.32
CA PHE A 132 1.00 -10.35 5.35
C PHE A 132 0.31 -9.66 6.53
N ALA A 133 -0.64 -8.76 6.28
CA ALA A 133 -1.44 -8.10 7.31
C ALA A 133 -2.36 -9.10 8.06
N GLY A 134 -2.97 -10.06 7.35
CA GLY A 134 -3.65 -11.23 7.88
C GLY A 134 -4.92 -10.95 8.68
N ARG A 135 -5.48 -9.74 8.62
CA ARG A 135 -6.76 -9.45 9.30
C ARG A 135 -7.91 -10.15 8.55
N PRO A 136 -9.00 -10.55 9.23
CA PRO A 136 -10.13 -11.24 8.56
C PRO A 136 -10.64 -10.52 7.31
N ARG A 137 -10.71 -9.18 7.37
CA ARG A 137 -11.14 -8.36 6.22
C ARG A 137 -10.12 -8.37 5.07
N ASP A 138 -8.83 -8.42 5.39
CA ASP A 138 -7.79 -8.49 4.36
C ASP A 138 -7.85 -9.83 3.61
N LEU A 139 -8.09 -10.92 4.31
CA LEU A 139 -8.23 -12.24 3.69
C LEU A 139 -9.50 -12.35 2.82
N GLU A 140 -10.60 -11.70 3.22
CA GLU A 140 -11.79 -11.60 2.39
C GLU A 140 -11.54 -10.75 1.13
N ASP A 141 -10.84 -9.61 1.24
CA ASP A 141 -10.42 -8.83 0.07
C ASP A 141 -9.57 -9.68 -0.89
N VAL A 142 -8.64 -10.51 -0.37
CA VAL A 142 -7.83 -11.43 -1.18
C VAL A 142 -8.69 -12.41 -1.96
N ARG A 143 -9.67 -13.03 -1.29
CA ARG A 143 -10.61 -13.97 -1.93
C ARG A 143 -11.34 -13.32 -3.10
N ILE A 144 -11.87 -12.12 -2.88
CA ILE A 144 -12.62 -11.37 -3.90
C ILE A 144 -11.72 -10.96 -5.07
N ILE A 145 -10.50 -10.47 -4.80
CA ILE A 145 -9.54 -10.08 -5.83
C ILE A 145 -9.18 -11.29 -6.70
N LEU A 146 -8.90 -12.45 -6.10
CA LEU A 146 -8.59 -13.67 -6.83
C LEU A 146 -9.75 -14.16 -7.73
N MET A 147 -10.98 -14.04 -7.23
CA MET A 147 -12.18 -14.42 -8.01
C MET A 147 -12.41 -13.50 -9.22
N LYS A 148 -12.15 -12.20 -9.06
CA LYS A 148 -12.38 -11.19 -10.11
C LYS A 148 -11.26 -11.11 -11.13
N ASN A 149 -10.06 -11.58 -10.80
CA ASN A 149 -8.87 -11.48 -11.64
C ASN A 149 -8.25 -12.89 -11.86
N PRO A 150 -8.83 -13.71 -12.74
CA PRO A 150 -8.40 -15.11 -12.93
C PRO A 150 -6.96 -15.24 -13.46
N ASP A 151 -6.48 -14.23 -14.18
CA ASP A 151 -5.16 -14.19 -14.82
C ASP A 151 -4.01 -13.75 -13.89
N ILE A 152 -4.29 -13.61 -12.59
CA ILE A 152 -3.27 -13.26 -11.59
C ILE A 152 -2.14 -14.30 -11.58
N ASP A 153 -0.90 -13.82 -11.55
CA ASP A 153 0.29 -14.67 -11.41
C ASP A 153 0.42 -15.24 -9.98
N LYS A 154 -0.25 -16.38 -9.77
CA LYS A 154 -0.22 -17.11 -8.49
C LYS A 154 1.17 -17.64 -8.15
N SER A 155 2.03 -17.87 -9.17
CA SER A 155 3.41 -18.33 -8.95
C SER A 155 4.27 -17.25 -8.33
N TYR A 156 4.10 -16.00 -8.79
CA TYR A 156 4.74 -14.84 -8.22
C TYR A 156 4.32 -14.63 -6.74
N ILE A 157 3.02 -14.71 -6.45
CA ILE A 157 2.50 -14.58 -5.09
C ILE A 157 3.10 -15.68 -4.18
N ARG A 158 3.07 -16.94 -4.62
CA ARG A 158 3.62 -18.07 -3.86
C ARG A 158 5.11 -17.91 -3.57
N LYS A 159 5.88 -17.38 -4.53
CA LYS A 159 7.31 -17.14 -4.36
C LYS A 159 7.56 -16.21 -3.18
N TRP A 160 6.93 -15.03 -3.16
CA TRP A 160 7.14 -14.05 -2.10
C TRP A 160 6.62 -14.50 -0.73
N LEU A 161 5.46 -15.16 -0.70
CA LEU A 161 4.92 -15.66 0.57
C LEU A 161 5.81 -16.77 1.16
N ARG A 162 6.45 -17.59 0.32
CA ARG A 162 7.44 -18.59 0.78
C ARG A 162 8.68 -17.90 1.37
N GLU A 163 9.21 -16.87 0.72
CA GLU A 163 10.34 -16.10 1.24
C GLU A 163 10.01 -15.44 2.59
N PHE A 164 8.76 -14.98 2.77
CA PHE A 164 8.29 -14.44 4.04
C PHE A 164 8.14 -15.54 5.11
N ASP A 165 7.65 -16.71 4.76
CA ASP A 165 7.55 -17.84 5.69
C ASP A 165 8.94 -18.28 6.19
N GLU A 166 9.96 -18.29 5.31
CA GLU A 166 11.35 -18.63 5.66
C GLU A 166 11.94 -17.65 6.67
N SER A 167 11.51 -16.39 6.68
CA SER A 167 11.94 -15.35 7.62
C SER A 167 11.05 -15.23 8.86
N SER A 168 9.93 -15.95 8.91
CA SER A 168 8.95 -15.92 10.01
C SER A 168 8.97 -17.22 10.82
N THR A 169 8.98 -17.10 12.15
CA THR A 169 8.89 -18.28 13.04
C THR A 169 7.45 -18.60 13.47
N THR A 170 6.48 -17.73 13.18
CA THR A 170 5.14 -17.82 13.78
C THR A 170 4.00 -17.69 12.79
N LYS A 171 4.27 -17.30 11.53
CA LYS A 171 3.23 -17.06 10.52
C LYS A 171 3.40 -17.97 9.32
N GLU A 172 2.30 -18.48 8.80
CA GLU A 172 2.20 -19.39 7.66
C GLU A 172 1.46 -18.68 6.52
N PHE A 173 2.12 -17.72 5.88
CA PHE A 173 1.50 -16.87 4.85
C PHE A 173 1.08 -17.67 3.61
N LEU A 174 1.93 -18.57 3.16
CA LEU A 174 1.65 -19.43 2.00
C LEU A 174 0.45 -20.35 2.28
N LYS A 175 0.34 -20.88 3.48
CA LYS A 175 -0.82 -21.71 3.89
C LYS A 175 -2.12 -20.93 3.82
N ASN A 176 -2.12 -19.66 4.30
CA ASN A 176 -3.30 -18.80 4.22
C ASN A 176 -3.75 -18.61 2.76
N LEU A 177 -2.81 -18.39 1.82
CA LEU A 177 -3.12 -18.31 0.40
C LEU A 177 -3.76 -19.60 -0.12
N GLU A 178 -3.17 -20.78 0.17
CA GLU A 178 -3.66 -22.06 -0.32
C GLU A 178 -5.06 -22.40 0.24
N GLU A 179 -5.35 -22.03 1.47
CA GLU A 179 -6.69 -22.19 2.06
C GLU A 179 -7.72 -21.32 1.35
N ILE A 180 -7.38 -20.05 1.04
CA ILE A 180 -8.26 -19.17 0.28
C ILE A 180 -8.50 -19.70 -1.14
N LEU A 181 -7.45 -20.19 -1.82
CA LEU A 181 -7.57 -20.73 -3.16
C LEU A 181 -8.45 -21.98 -3.22
N LYS A 182 -8.40 -22.85 -2.18
CA LYS A 182 -9.27 -24.04 -2.08
C LYS A 182 -10.73 -23.65 -1.83
N ALA A 183 -10.98 -22.60 -1.06
CA ALA A 183 -12.34 -22.14 -0.75
C ALA A 183 -12.97 -21.32 -1.89
N ALA A 184 -12.19 -20.85 -2.86
CA ALA A 184 -12.65 -20.05 -3.99
C ALA A 184 -13.01 -20.90 -5.24
N ILE A 185 -12.80 -22.23 -5.16
CA ILE A 185 -13.19 -23.23 -6.18
C ILE A 185 -14.54 -23.83 -5.77
#